data_ac3e2cdebf1ae9de3aa62c95280741ba
#
_entry.id   ac3e2cdebf1ae9de3aa62c95280741ba
#
_cell.length_a   1.000
_cell.length_b   1.000
_cell.length_c   1.000
_cell.angle_alpha   90.00
_cell.angle_beta   90.00
_cell.angle_gamma   90.00
#
_symmetry.space_group_name_H-M   'P 1'
#
loop_
_entity.id
_entity.type
_entity.pdbx_description
1 polymer ?
#
loop_
_entity_poly.entity_id
_entity_poly.type
_entity_poly.pdbx_seq_one_letter_code
_entity_poly.pdbx_strand_id
1 'polypeptide(L)'
;MSEIIKKLQEQRNRLIAQGRAILDAAGSDPLSPDDVVKYDGIDADVSALTSTIQRHQTEADRPAIADTRAAADVQPVAEPESRGVSVKSEEYRAAWEKAIFRRGTLSAGESRALEAGTDSEGGYLTPTITEARIIEGLREQNFMRALSTVIQVSGKTNIPTVATDGTATIVAEEGTITPSDGAFGQLAFTPYKLTGSILISNELIEDSAFNLSEWINQELTRRLAAGENTYMINGSGSSLPQGWMNGVAANVTASGAAALTSDEIYSLWFSVKQSYRQNSVWLMEDLTLAAVRKLKDTTNQYIYSPGYQGGPDQLFGRPVYTHSDMDAMTSGKRSVVLGDPKWYIVADQGSTRIEVSRERYIETDQTLVKATRRFDSKISIAASGGCIVQA
;
A
#
# COMPACT_ATOMS: atom_id res chain seq x y z
N MET A 1 31.68 -1.70 -19.98
CA MET A 1 31.35 -0.41 -19.32
C MET A 1 32.20 -0.11 -18.07
N SER A 2 32.51 -1.06 -17.21
CA SER A 2 33.33 -0.79 -16.01
C SER A 2 34.75 -0.28 -16.27
N GLU A 3 35.36 -0.66 -17.41
CA GLU A 3 36.73 -0.27 -17.77
C GLU A 3 36.84 1.19 -18.22
N ILE A 4 35.81 1.70 -18.90
CA ILE A 4 35.71 3.11 -19.32
C ILE A 4 35.57 3.99 -18.06
N ILE A 5 34.72 3.61 -17.13
CA ILE A 5 34.48 4.34 -15.87
C ILE A 5 35.79 4.41 -15.07
N LYS A 6 36.53 3.29 -14.97
CA LYS A 6 37.83 3.25 -14.30
C LYS A 6 38.86 4.22 -14.90
N LYS A 7 38.97 4.23 -16.23
CA LYS A 7 39.86 5.15 -16.94
C LYS A 7 39.50 6.62 -16.69
N LEU A 8 38.23 6.96 -16.75
CA LEU A 8 37.76 8.32 -16.46
C LEU A 8 38.00 8.72 -14.99
N GLN A 9 37.83 7.80 -14.06
CA GLN A 9 38.18 8.04 -12.65
C GLN A 9 39.67 8.24 -12.42
N GLU A 10 40.52 7.48 -13.11
CA GLU A 10 41.97 7.65 -13.07
C GLU A 10 42.38 9.02 -13.63
N GLN A 11 41.81 9.44 -14.74
CA GLN A 11 42.07 10.77 -15.33
C GLN A 11 41.66 11.88 -14.37
N ARG A 12 40.46 11.79 -13.78
CA ARG A 12 39.99 12.75 -12.80
C ARG A 12 40.93 12.83 -11.58
N ASN A 13 41.38 11.69 -11.08
CA ASN A 13 42.28 11.67 -9.91
C ASN A 13 43.65 12.27 -10.22
N ARG A 14 44.16 12.13 -11.47
CA ARG A 14 45.40 12.80 -11.92
C ARG A 14 45.23 14.31 -11.94
N LEU A 15 44.12 14.83 -12.46
CA LEU A 15 43.84 16.26 -12.49
C LEU A 15 43.68 16.85 -11.08
N ILE A 16 43.02 16.14 -10.18
CA ILE A 16 42.92 16.53 -8.76
C ILE A 16 44.29 16.57 -8.12
N ALA A 17 45.18 15.61 -8.40
CA ALA A 17 46.56 15.63 -7.89
C ALA A 17 47.37 16.82 -8.44
N GLN A 18 47.19 17.18 -9.71
CA GLN A 18 47.81 18.36 -10.32
C GLN A 18 47.30 19.66 -9.70
N GLY A 19 45.98 19.80 -9.46
CA GLY A 19 45.40 20.93 -8.78
C GLY A 19 45.94 21.10 -7.36
N ARG A 20 46.05 19.99 -6.62
CA ARG A 20 46.67 20.00 -5.27
C ARG A 20 48.14 20.44 -5.29
N ALA A 21 48.91 19.96 -6.28
CA ALA A 21 50.33 20.35 -6.40
C ALA A 21 50.51 21.84 -6.63
N ILE A 22 49.59 22.50 -7.34
CA ILE A 22 49.61 23.96 -7.52
C ILE A 22 49.32 24.67 -6.19
N LEU A 23 48.34 24.18 -5.41
CA LEU A 23 48.03 24.76 -4.10
C LEU A 23 49.14 24.54 -3.07
N ASP A 24 49.74 23.33 -3.06
CA ASP A 24 50.85 22.99 -2.15
C ASP A 24 52.12 23.80 -2.48
N ALA A 25 52.35 24.11 -3.76
CA ALA A 25 53.48 24.96 -4.18
C ALA A 25 53.32 26.43 -3.76
N ALA A 26 52.08 26.92 -3.67
CA ALA A 26 51.79 28.27 -3.20
C ALA A 26 51.91 28.42 -1.66
N GLY A 27 51.73 27.31 -0.91
CA GLY A 27 51.78 27.30 0.55
C GLY A 27 50.76 28.23 1.20
N SER A 28 51.24 29.21 1.95
CA SER A 28 50.42 30.26 2.60
C SER A 28 50.29 31.55 1.81
N ASP A 29 50.98 31.65 0.68
CA ASP A 29 51.00 32.86 -0.15
C ASP A 29 49.83 32.83 -1.16
N PRO A 30 49.29 33.99 -1.59
CA PRO A 30 48.25 34.03 -2.61
C PRO A 30 48.79 33.51 -3.95
N LEU A 31 47.99 32.72 -4.65
CA LEU A 31 48.30 32.17 -5.98
C LEU A 31 48.66 33.28 -6.98
N SER A 32 49.66 33.03 -7.83
CA SER A 32 49.95 33.94 -8.92
C SER A 32 48.79 33.97 -9.94
N PRO A 33 48.60 35.08 -10.67
CA PRO A 33 47.50 35.15 -11.68
C PRO A 33 47.56 34.04 -12.72
N ASP A 34 48.75 33.57 -13.09
CA ASP A 34 48.95 32.48 -14.04
C ASP A 34 48.57 31.11 -13.43
N ASP A 35 48.79 30.92 -12.15
CA ASP A 35 48.44 29.66 -11.45
C ASP A 35 46.96 29.60 -11.11
N VAL A 36 46.31 30.74 -10.88
CA VAL A 36 44.82 30.80 -10.78
C VAL A 36 44.18 30.32 -12.06
N VAL A 37 44.62 30.81 -13.23
CA VAL A 37 44.07 30.40 -14.52
C VAL A 37 44.28 28.91 -14.78
N LYS A 38 45.43 28.33 -14.40
CA LYS A 38 45.70 26.91 -14.51
C LYS A 38 44.84 26.09 -13.56
N TYR A 39 44.66 26.55 -12.33
CA TYR A 39 43.83 25.89 -11.34
C TYR A 39 42.33 25.85 -11.75
N ASP A 40 41.79 26.98 -12.20
CA ASP A 40 40.42 27.11 -12.69
C ASP A 40 40.18 26.23 -13.91
N GLY A 41 41.15 26.09 -14.82
CA GLY A 41 41.10 25.16 -15.95
C GLY A 41 41.03 23.71 -15.49
N ILE A 42 41.85 23.32 -14.52
CA ILE A 42 41.83 21.96 -13.96
C ILE A 42 40.50 21.67 -13.24
N ASP A 43 39.94 22.63 -12.49
CA ASP A 43 38.69 22.48 -11.76
C ASP A 43 37.50 22.30 -12.74
N ALA A 44 37.49 23.07 -13.84
CA ALA A 44 36.51 22.89 -14.92
C ALA A 44 36.58 21.51 -15.56
N ASP A 45 37.79 20.99 -15.82
CA ASP A 45 37.99 19.65 -16.38
C ASP A 45 37.57 18.55 -15.40
N VAL A 46 37.84 18.67 -14.12
CA VAL A 46 37.41 17.75 -13.04
C VAL A 46 35.89 17.71 -12.96
N SER A 47 35.24 18.87 -13.06
CA SER A 47 33.77 18.98 -13.04
C SER A 47 33.14 18.33 -14.28
N ALA A 48 33.70 18.51 -15.46
CA ALA A 48 33.28 17.90 -16.71
C ALA A 48 33.42 16.36 -16.68
N LEU A 49 34.56 15.85 -16.19
CA LEU A 49 34.79 14.41 -16.04
C LEU A 49 33.86 13.80 -14.98
N THR A 50 33.58 14.50 -13.89
CA THR A 50 32.66 14.03 -12.85
C THR A 50 31.24 13.87 -13.42
N SER A 51 30.76 14.85 -14.19
CA SER A 51 29.45 14.77 -14.84
C SER A 51 29.37 13.62 -15.87
N THR A 52 30.47 13.37 -16.60
CA THR A 52 30.56 12.27 -17.57
C THR A 52 30.56 10.90 -16.89
N ILE A 53 31.29 10.73 -15.80
CA ILE A 53 31.30 9.52 -14.97
C ILE A 53 29.87 9.24 -14.45
N GLN A 54 29.19 10.25 -13.96
CA GLN A 54 27.84 10.10 -13.43
C GLN A 54 26.84 9.68 -14.52
N ARG A 55 26.94 10.22 -15.74
CA ARG A 55 26.13 9.79 -16.87
C ARG A 55 26.36 8.31 -17.23
N HIS A 56 27.63 7.88 -17.28
CA HIS A 56 27.96 6.47 -17.55
C HIS A 56 27.51 5.52 -16.44
N GLN A 57 27.50 5.96 -15.17
CA GLN A 57 26.96 5.19 -14.06
C GLN A 57 25.44 5.06 -14.16
N THR A 58 24.74 6.16 -14.41
CA THR A 58 23.28 6.15 -14.60
C THR A 58 22.85 5.26 -15.76
N GLU A 59 23.63 5.26 -16.87
CA GLU A 59 23.33 4.40 -18.01
C GLU A 59 23.66 2.92 -17.76
N ALA A 60 24.64 2.62 -16.91
CA ALA A 60 24.98 1.26 -16.51
C ALA A 60 23.92 0.64 -15.55
N ASP A 61 23.26 1.47 -14.75
CA ASP A 61 22.21 1.07 -13.82
C ASP A 61 20.82 0.97 -14.48
N ARG A 62 20.69 1.35 -15.76
CA ARG A 62 19.44 1.14 -16.50
C ARG A 62 19.21 -0.36 -16.76
N PRO A 63 18.05 -0.91 -16.37
CA PRO A 63 17.72 -2.29 -16.70
C PRO A 63 17.66 -2.46 -18.24
N ALA A 64 18.31 -3.48 -18.75
CA ALA A 64 18.31 -3.82 -20.17
C ALA A 64 16.87 -4.12 -20.63
N ILE A 65 16.33 -3.30 -21.51
CA ILE A 65 15.07 -3.59 -22.20
C ILE A 65 15.39 -4.70 -23.21
N ALA A 66 14.76 -5.87 -23.01
CA ALA A 66 14.89 -7.00 -23.92
C ALA A 66 14.37 -6.58 -25.31
N ASP A 67 15.27 -6.63 -26.30
CA ASP A 67 14.98 -6.37 -27.70
C ASP A 67 14.05 -7.46 -28.26
N THR A 68 12.78 -7.15 -28.43
CA THR A 68 11.88 -7.85 -29.34
C THR A 68 11.47 -6.90 -30.46
N ARG A 69 12.34 -6.72 -31.41
CA ARG A 69 11.97 -6.14 -32.69
C ARG A 69 12.48 -6.99 -33.87
N ALA A 70 11.54 -7.79 -34.39
CA ALA A 70 11.62 -8.24 -35.78
C ALA A 70 11.26 -7.08 -36.68
N ALA A 71 12.02 -6.93 -37.76
CA ALA A 71 12.01 -5.84 -38.71
C ALA A 71 10.64 -5.57 -39.36
N ALA A 72 10.24 -4.31 -39.34
CA ALA A 72 9.40 -3.72 -40.41
C ALA A 72 9.92 -2.31 -40.66
N ASP A 73 10.35 -2.13 -41.92
CA ASP A 73 10.83 -0.91 -42.52
C ASP A 73 9.71 0.16 -42.53
N VAL A 74 9.84 1.22 -41.75
CA VAL A 74 9.01 2.43 -41.85
C VAL A 74 9.91 3.64 -41.63
N GLN A 75 9.96 4.48 -42.66
CA GLN A 75 10.65 5.77 -42.68
C GLN A 75 10.21 6.66 -41.51
N PRO A 76 11.11 7.47 -40.89
CA PRO A 76 10.74 8.33 -39.78
C PRO A 76 9.90 9.51 -40.28
N VAL A 77 8.61 9.49 -39.93
CA VAL A 77 7.80 10.70 -39.94
C VAL A 77 8.21 11.48 -38.69
N ALA A 78 8.62 12.73 -38.89
CA ALA A 78 8.94 13.66 -37.82
C ALA A 78 7.73 13.73 -36.88
N GLU A 79 7.90 13.24 -35.64
CA GLU A 79 6.91 13.43 -34.56
C GLU A 79 6.79 14.93 -34.28
N PRO A 80 5.56 15.48 -34.25
CA PRO A 80 5.37 16.80 -33.68
C PRO A 80 5.70 16.70 -32.18
N GLU A 81 6.55 17.60 -31.68
CA GLU A 81 6.80 17.78 -30.25
C GLU A 81 5.47 18.01 -29.52
N SER A 82 4.81 16.95 -29.12
CA SER A 82 3.70 17.05 -28.19
C SER A 82 4.30 17.32 -26.80
N ARG A 83 4.41 18.57 -26.43
CA ARG A 83 4.41 18.98 -25.01
C ARG A 83 3.05 18.64 -24.43
N GLY A 84 2.71 17.34 -24.39
CA GLY A 84 1.51 16.82 -23.77
C GLY A 84 1.67 16.91 -22.26
N VAL A 85 0.84 17.73 -21.63
CA VAL A 85 0.67 17.73 -20.19
C VAL A 85 0.22 16.33 -19.79
N SER A 86 1.05 15.62 -19.04
CA SER A 86 0.76 14.26 -18.60
C SER A 86 -0.27 14.30 -17.45
N VAL A 87 -1.11 13.28 -17.33
CA VAL A 87 -2.04 13.07 -16.19
C VAL A 87 -1.30 13.07 -14.82
N LYS A 88 0.03 12.93 -14.84
CA LYS A 88 0.92 13.01 -13.67
C LYS A 88 1.37 14.43 -13.32
N SER A 89 0.99 15.46 -14.09
CA SER A 89 1.46 16.83 -13.87
C SER A 89 0.59 17.59 -12.85
N GLU A 90 1.22 18.51 -12.13
CA GLU A 90 0.51 19.45 -11.25
C GLU A 90 -0.46 20.36 -12.04
N GLU A 91 -0.14 20.67 -13.29
CA GLU A 91 -0.99 21.45 -14.20
C GLU A 91 -2.30 20.72 -14.52
N TYR A 92 -2.21 19.40 -14.81
CA TYR A 92 -3.38 18.57 -15.01
C TYR A 92 -4.25 18.52 -13.76
N ARG A 93 -3.65 18.35 -12.60
CA ARG A 93 -4.34 18.32 -11.30
C ARG A 93 -5.07 19.63 -11.04
N ALA A 94 -4.39 20.78 -11.23
CA ALA A 94 -4.99 22.10 -11.00
C ALA A 94 -6.17 22.36 -11.96
N ALA A 95 -6.03 21.99 -13.24
CA ALA A 95 -7.09 22.09 -14.23
C ALA A 95 -8.26 21.16 -13.90
N TRP A 96 -7.98 19.95 -13.45
CA TRP A 96 -8.99 18.97 -13.02
C TRP A 96 -9.74 19.43 -11.77
N GLU A 97 -9.06 19.94 -10.74
CA GLU A 97 -9.67 20.51 -9.54
C GLU A 97 -10.56 21.72 -9.90
N LYS A 98 -10.07 22.59 -10.80
CA LYS A 98 -10.84 23.76 -11.26
C LYS A 98 -12.08 23.34 -12.07
N ALA A 99 -11.97 22.35 -12.94
CA ALA A 99 -13.10 21.84 -13.74
C ALA A 99 -14.17 21.18 -12.85
N ILE A 100 -13.73 20.44 -11.83
CA ILE A 100 -14.61 19.63 -11.00
C ILE A 100 -15.21 20.44 -9.85
N PHE A 101 -14.40 21.21 -9.13
CA PHE A 101 -14.83 21.87 -7.89
C PHE A 101 -15.16 23.37 -8.07
N ARG A 102 -14.44 24.13 -8.90
CA ARG A 102 -14.49 25.60 -8.91
C ARG A 102 -15.28 26.25 -10.03
N ARG A 103 -16.10 25.60 -10.81
CA ARG A 103 -16.92 26.21 -11.90
C ARG A 103 -16.22 27.34 -12.71
N GLY A 104 -14.90 27.47 -12.66
CA GLY A 104 -14.17 28.53 -13.38
C GLY A 104 -14.11 28.23 -14.87
N THR A 105 -14.15 29.29 -15.71
CA THR A 105 -13.81 29.15 -17.13
C THR A 105 -12.38 28.66 -17.23
N LEU A 106 -12.21 27.50 -17.85
CA LEU A 106 -10.90 26.93 -18.11
C LEU A 106 -10.18 27.78 -19.17
N SER A 107 -8.91 28.10 -18.94
CA SER A 107 -8.09 28.69 -19.98
C SER A 107 -7.82 27.67 -21.08
N ALA A 108 -7.43 28.13 -22.27
CA ALA A 108 -7.10 27.23 -23.37
C ALA A 108 -5.96 26.22 -23.03
N GLY A 109 -5.05 26.58 -22.11
CA GLY A 109 -4.02 25.70 -21.60
C GLY A 109 -4.57 24.63 -20.67
N GLU A 110 -5.45 24.99 -19.73
CA GLU A 110 -6.10 24.07 -18.81
C GLU A 110 -7.02 23.08 -19.53
N SER A 111 -7.75 23.53 -20.58
CA SER A 111 -8.57 22.64 -21.42
C SER A 111 -7.73 21.60 -22.14
N ARG A 112 -6.60 21.99 -22.72
CA ARG A 112 -5.66 21.04 -23.36
C ARG A 112 -5.02 20.07 -22.36
N ALA A 113 -4.76 20.55 -21.14
CA ALA A 113 -4.25 19.67 -20.07
C ALA A 113 -5.26 18.57 -19.74
N LEU A 114 -6.56 18.90 -19.71
CA LEU A 114 -7.63 17.95 -19.42
C LEU A 114 -7.89 16.96 -20.56
N GLU A 115 -7.69 17.36 -21.82
CA GLU A 115 -7.85 16.48 -22.99
C GLU A 115 -6.93 15.26 -22.92
N ALA A 116 -5.73 15.40 -22.32
CA ALA A 116 -4.78 14.30 -22.15
C ALA A 116 -5.26 13.19 -21.20
N GLY A 117 -6.27 13.46 -20.37
CA GLY A 117 -6.84 12.52 -19.40
C GLY A 117 -8.32 12.22 -19.62
N THR A 118 -8.83 12.40 -20.84
CA THR A 118 -10.24 12.09 -21.16
C THR A 118 -10.38 10.59 -21.45
N ASP A 119 -11.26 9.91 -20.66
CA ASP A 119 -11.61 8.51 -20.90
C ASP A 119 -12.51 8.37 -22.12
N SER A 120 -12.55 7.18 -22.74
CA SER A 120 -13.40 6.84 -23.89
C SER A 120 -14.90 7.04 -23.64
N GLU A 121 -15.31 7.14 -22.38
CA GLU A 121 -16.68 7.42 -21.94
C GLU A 121 -16.96 8.91 -21.65
N GLY A 122 -16.00 9.82 -21.93
CA GLY A 122 -16.16 11.26 -21.80
C GLY A 122 -15.95 11.85 -20.40
N GLY A 123 -15.43 11.05 -19.46
CA GLY A 123 -15.06 11.52 -18.10
C GLY A 123 -13.58 11.87 -17.99
N TYR A 124 -13.23 12.83 -17.12
CA TYR A 124 -11.83 13.12 -16.82
C TYR A 124 -11.28 12.08 -15.83
N LEU A 125 -10.13 11.51 -16.13
CA LEU A 125 -9.44 10.58 -15.21
C LEU A 125 -8.99 11.32 -13.95
N THR A 126 -9.05 10.64 -12.80
CA THR A 126 -8.51 11.17 -11.54
C THR A 126 -7.00 11.36 -11.68
N PRO A 127 -6.44 12.54 -11.33
CA PRO A 127 -5.00 12.75 -11.38
C PRO A 127 -4.25 11.71 -10.55
N THR A 128 -3.16 11.17 -11.07
CA THR A 128 -2.34 10.17 -10.38
C THR A 128 -1.82 10.63 -9.03
N ILE A 129 -1.57 11.95 -8.88
CA ILE A 129 -1.16 12.55 -7.60
C ILE A 129 -2.28 12.45 -6.56
N THR A 130 -3.52 12.75 -6.96
CA THR A 130 -4.69 12.64 -6.07
C THR A 130 -4.96 11.18 -5.71
N GLU A 131 -4.84 10.27 -6.66
CA GLU A 131 -4.95 8.83 -6.42
C GLU A 131 -3.89 8.33 -5.45
N ALA A 132 -2.62 8.72 -5.61
CA ALA A 132 -1.54 8.36 -4.71
C ALA A 132 -1.80 8.83 -3.26
N ARG A 133 -2.31 10.05 -3.08
CA ARG A 133 -2.69 10.58 -1.75
C ARG A 133 -3.83 9.80 -1.11
N ILE A 134 -4.83 9.38 -1.90
CA ILE A 134 -5.93 8.55 -1.39
C ILE A 134 -5.39 7.18 -0.97
N ILE A 135 -4.52 6.55 -1.76
CA ILE A 135 -3.91 5.25 -1.43
C ILE A 135 -3.06 5.35 -0.17
N GLU A 136 -2.28 6.43 -0.01
CA GLU A 136 -1.48 6.70 1.18
C GLU A 136 -2.37 6.90 2.41
N GLY A 137 -3.38 7.76 2.30
CA GLY A 137 -4.36 7.97 3.36
C GLY A 137 -5.15 6.71 3.74
N LEU A 138 -5.44 5.83 2.79
CA LEU A 138 -6.03 4.52 3.06
C LEU A 138 -5.09 3.63 3.86
N ARG A 139 -3.79 3.63 3.57
CA ARG A 139 -2.80 2.86 4.32
C ARG A 139 -2.63 3.36 5.75
N GLU A 140 -2.64 4.68 5.94
CA GLU A 140 -2.53 5.29 7.26
C GLU A 140 -3.76 5.04 8.14
N GLN A 141 -4.97 5.09 7.55
CA GLN A 141 -6.22 4.93 8.29
C GLN A 141 -6.70 3.49 8.39
N ASN A 142 -6.27 2.61 7.48
CA ASN A 142 -6.64 1.20 7.45
C ASN A 142 -5.48 0.32 7.91
N PHE A 143 -5.43 0.01 9.21
CA PHE A 143 -4.38 -0.84 9.78
C PHE A 143 -4.38 -2.27 9.19
N MET A 144 -5.54 -2.81 8.82
CA MET A 144 -5.63 -4.13 8.19
C MET A 144 -4.92 -4.17 6.85
N ARG A 145 -5.05 -3.10 6.06
CA ARG A 145 -4.33 -2.96 4.78
C ARG A 145 -2.82 -2.86 4.98
N ALA A 146 -2.37 -2.18 6.05
CA ALA A 146 -0.95 -2.05 6.35
C ALA A 146 -0.31 -3.39 6.75
N LEU A 147 -1.07 -4.28 7.38
CA LEU A 147 -0.60 -5.60 7.82
C LEU A 147 -0.73 -6.68 6.75
N SER A 148 -1.70 -6.57 5.83
CA SER A 148 -2.04 -7.59 4.84
C SER A 148 -1.20 -7.51 3.56
N THR A 149 -1.27 -8.56 2.74
CA THR A 149 -0.65 -8.59 1.40
C THR A 149 -1.60 -7.99 0.37
N VAL A 150 -1.22 -6.87 -0.23
CA VAL A 150 -2.02 -6.19 -1.26
C VAL A 150 -1.52 -6.56 -2.65
N ILE A 151 -2.42 -7.01 -3.52
CA ILE A 151 -2.15 -7.34 -4.92
C ILE A 151 -3.04 -6.53 -5.86
N GLN A 152 -2.54 -6.24 -7.05
CA GLN A 152 -3.34 -5.59 -8.10
C GLN A 152 -3.90 -6.64 -9.06
N VAL A 153 -5.19 -6.54 -9.37
CA VAL A 153 -5.88 -7.46 -10.29
C VAL A 153 -6.63 -6.66 -11.37
N SER A 154 -6.69 -7.21 -12.57
CA SER A 154 -7.42 -6.57 -13.69
C SER A 154 -8.91 -6.91 -13.71
N GLY A 155 -9.36 -7.89 -12.93
CA GLY A 155 -10.74 -8.37 -12.86
C GLY A 155 -10.88 -9.59 -11.98
N LYS A 156 -11.83 -10.45 -12.29
CA LYS A 156 -11.93 -11.76 -11.61
C LYS A 156 -10.65 -12.55 -11.84
N THR A 157 -9.96 -12.89 -10.77
CA THR A 157 -8.66 -13.55 -10.82
C THR A 157 -8.66 -14.77 -9.91
N ASN A 158 -8.15 -15.88 -10.41
CA ASN A 158 -7.97 -17.10 -9.65
C ASN A 158 -6.48 -17.26 -9.34
N ILE A 159 -6.12 -17.32 -8.07
CA ILE A 159 -4.76 -17.58 -7.62
C ILE A 159 -4.67 -19.04 -7.21
N PRO A 160 -3.77 -19.85 -7.82
CA PRO A 160 -3.55 -21.21 -7.38
C PRO A 160 -2.97 -21.22 -5.96
N THR A 161 -3.52 -22.04 -5.10
CA THR A 161 -3.06 -22.27 -3.74
C THR A 161 -2.81 -23.76 -3.54
N VAL A 162 -1.87 -24.10 -2.68
CA VAL A 162 -1.66 -25.50 -2.28
C VAL A 162 -2.72 -25.83 -1.24
N ALA A 163 -3.63 -26.73 -1.59
CA ALA A 163 -4.70 -27.16 -0.68
C ALA A 163 -4.19 -28.23 0.31
N THR A 164 -3.32 -29.12 -0.16
CA THR A 164 -2.68 -30.16 0.65
C THR A 164 -1.23 -30.32 0.23
N ASP A 165 -0.33 -30.35 1.19
CA ASP A 165 1.09 -30.64 0.94
C ASP A 165 1.27 -32.16 0.79
N GLY A 166 2.10 -32.55 -0.18
CA GLY A 166 2.57 -33.93 -0.27
C GLY A 166 3.49 -34.25 0.92
N THR A 167 3.52 -35.50 1.36
CA THR A 167 4.38 -35.97 2.44
C THR A 167 5.58 -36.73 1.89
N ALA A 168 6.78 -36.44 2.46
CA ALA A 168 7.96 -37.25 2.22
C ALA A 168 8.00 -38.40 3.24
N THR A 169 8.21 -39.63 2.76
CA THR A 169 8.35 -40.83 3.61
C THR A 169 9.74 -41.44 3.43
N ILE A 170 10.29 -41.90 4.50
CA ILE A 170 11.53 -42.68 4.45
C ILE A 170 11.16 -44.13 4.09
N VAL A 171 11.74 -44.64 3.01
CA VAL A 171 11.50 -45.99 2.52
C VAL A 171 12.79 -46.81 2.70
N ALA A 172 12.69 -48.06 3.13
CA ALA A 172 13.81 -48.96 3.22
C ALA A 172 14.37 -49.33 1.82
N GLU A 173 15.58 -49.89 1.74
CA GLU A 173 16.36 -50.09 0.51
C GLU A 173 15.61 -50.88 -0.59
N GLU A 174 14.63 -51.67 -0.31
CA GLU A 174 13.77 -52.38 -1.29
C GLU A 174 12.25 -52.10 -1.09
N GLY A 175 11.93 -51.02 -0.35
CA GLY A 175 10.56 -50.68 -0.01
C GLY A 175 9.81 -50.01 -1.16
N THR A 176 8.51 -50.26 -1.24
CA THR A 176 7.64 -49.67 -2.24
C THR A 176 7.43 -48.16 -1.94
N ILE A 177 7.75 -47.31 -2.91
CA ILE A 177 7.47 -45.87 -2.83
C ILE A 177 5.96 -45.64 -3.08
N THR A 178 5.26 -45.12 -2.10
CA THR A 178 3.89 -44.69 -2.25
C THR A 178 3.87 -43.21 -2.63
N PRO A 179 3.42 -42.84 -3.84
CA PRO A 179 3.34 -41.43 -4.22
C PRO A 179 2.36 -40.69 -3.31
N SER A 180 2.74 -39.52 -2.85
CA SER A 180 1.87 -38.59 -2.13
C SER A 180 1.72 -37.33 -2.96
N ASP A 181 0.57 -37.18 -3.62
CA ASP A 181 0.31 -36.02 -4.45
C ASP A 181 -0.24 -34.86 -3.61
N GLY A 182 0.32 -33.67 -3.84
CA GLY A 182 -0.25 -32.43 -3.32
C GLY A 182 -1.49 -32.02 -4.13
N ALA A 183 -2.52 -31.56 -3.47
CA ALA A 183 -3.69 -31.01 -4.14
C ALA A 183 -3.56 -29.49 -4.28
N PHE A 184 -3.85 -28.99 -5.50
CA PHE A 184 -3.94 -27.57 -5.76
C PHE A 184 -5.39 -27.09 -5.61
N GLY A 185 -5.58 -26.03 -4.84
CA GLY A 185 -6.83 -25.28 -4.75
C GLY A 185 -6.75 -24.00 -5.59
N GLN A 186 -7.87 -23.32 -5.71
CA GLN A 186 -7.93 -22.00 -6.34
C GLN A 186 -8.60 -21.01 -5.39
N LEU A 187 -7.96 -19.88 -5.15
CA LEU A 187 -8.52 -18.75 -4.44
C LEU A 187 -9.06 -17.75 -5.47
N ALA A 188 -10.38 -17.72 -5.63
CA ALA A 188 -11.04 -16.85 -6.59
C ALA A 188 -11.33 -15.48 -5.97
N PHE A 189 -10.79 -14.41 -6.55
CA PHE A 189 -11.10 -13.04 -6.19
C PHE A 189 -12.13 -12.46 -7.15
N THR A 190 -13.16 -11.83 -6.58
CA THR A 190 -14.23 -11.15 -7.33
C THR A 190 -14.39 -9.75 -6.76
N PRO A 191 -13.66 -8.74 -7.30
CA PRO A 191 -13.66 -7.40 -6.72
C PRO A 191 -15.04 -6.78 -6.64
N TYR A 192 -15.44 -6.39 -5.43
CA TYR A 192 -16.69 -5.72 -5.11
C TYR A 192 -16.51 -4.21 -5.12
N LYS A 193 -17.58 -3.50 -5.45
CA LYS A 193 -17.60 -2.04 -5.53
C LYS A 193 -17.86 -1.42 -4.17
N LEU A 194 -16.87 -0.68 -3.63
CA LEU A 194 -17.03 0.19 -2.48
C LEU A 194 -17.21 1.63 -2.95
N THR A 195 -18.20 2.33 -2.40
CA THR A 195 -18.50 3.70 -2.79
C THR A 195 -18.72 4.58 -1.57
N GLY A 196 -18.03 5.72 -1.53
CA GLY A 196 -18.29 6.82 -0.60
C GLY A 196 -18.81 8.04 -1.35
N SER A 197 -19.76 8.79 -0.79
CA SER A 197 -20.27 9.99 -1.42
C SER A 197 -20.49 11.11 -0.41
N ILE A 198 -20.35 12.34 -0.88
CA ILE A 198 -20.58 13.58 -0.11
C ILE A 198 -21.49 14.48 -0.93
N LEU A 199 -22.49 15.06 -0.28
CA LEU A 199 -23.33 16.12 -0.83
C LEU A 199 -22.84 17.46 -0.28
N ILE A 200 -22.65 18.45 -1.16
CA ILE A 200 -22.13 19.76 -0.82
C ILE A 200 -23.03 20.82 -1.46
N SER A 201 -23.43 21.83 -0.68
CA SER A 201 -24.14 22.99 -1.20
C SER A 201 -23.25 23.77 -2.17
N ASN A 202 -23.82 24.25 -3.27
CA ASN A 202 -23.11 25.07 -4.22
C ASN A 202 -22.69 26.42 -3.61
N GLU A 203 -23.50 27.00 -2.72
CA GLU A 203 -23.14 28.20 -1.95
C GLU A 203 -21.82 27.97 -1.14
N LEU A 204 -21.69 26.80 -0.48
CA LEU A 204 -20.47 26.49 0.24
C LEU A 204 -19.25 26.36 -0.69
N ILE A 205 -19.45 25.89 -1.92
CA ILE A 205 -18.37 25.78 -2.92
C ILE A 205 -17.92 27.18 -3.37
N GLU A 206 -18.86 28.13 -3.51
CA GLU A 206 -18.60 29.49 -3.98
C GLU A 206 -18.00 30.39 -2.88
N ASP A 207 -18.53 30.30 -1.65
CA ASP A 207 -18.18 31.21 -0.54
C ASP A 207 -17.05 30.69 0.35
N SER A 208 -16.57 29.47 0.13
CA SER A 208 -15.58 28.84 1.00
C SER A 208 -14.21 29.52 0.93
N ALA A 209 -13.76 30.06 2.06
CA ALA A 209 -12.43 30.63 2.23
C ALA A 209 -11.32 29.58 2.44
N PHE A 210 -11.67 28.30 2.63
CA PHE A 210 -10.71 27.20 2.84
C PHE A 210 -10.62 26.29 1.61
N ASN A 211 -9.57 25.44 1.55
CA ASN A 211 -9.38 24.52 0.45
C ASN A 211 -10.36 23.35 0.53
N LEU A 212 -11.59 23.58 0.03
CA LEU A 212 -12.68 22.61 0.05
C LEU A 212 -12.32 21.32 -0.69
N SER A 213 -11.54 21.40 -1.77
CA SER A 213 -11.11 20.23 -2.54
C SER A 213 -10.29 19.26 -1.71
N GLU A 214 -9.36 19.79 -0.91
CA GLU A 214 -8.53 18.96 -0.02
C GLU A 214 -9.36 18.31 1.09
N TRP A 215 -10.28 19.06 1.69
CA TRP A 215 -11.19 18.53 2.70
C TRP A 215 -12.06 17.40 2.14
N ILE A 216 -12.60 17.56 0.92
CA ILE A 216 -13.42 16.52 0.25
C ILE A 216 -12.59 15.26 0.04
N ASN A 217 -11.36 15.39 -0.44
CA ASN A 217 -10.46 14.26 -0.67
C ASN A 217 -10.16 13.52 0.64
N GLN A 218 -9.86 14.23 1.71
CA GLN A 218 -9.60 13.64 3.04
C GLN A 218 -10.86 12.94 3.57
N GLU A 219 -12.03 13.56 3.48
CA GLU A 219 -13.27 12.97 3.98
C GLU A 219 -13.69 11.75 3.16
N LEU A 220 -13.55 11.77 1.82
CA LEU A 220 -13.80 10.60 0.98
C LEU A 220 -12.83 9.46 1.30
N THR A 221 -11.55 9.77 1.51
CA THR A 221 -10.54 8.79 1.92
C THR A 221 -10.89 8.17 3.26
N ARG A 222 -11.27 8.98 4.25
CA ARG A 222 -11.70 8.52 5.57
C ARG A 222 -12.92 7.59 5.47
N ARG A 223 -13.93 7.94 4.67
CA ARG A 223 -15.13 7.11 4.48
C ARG A 223 -14.82 5.78 3.79
N LEU A 224 -13.97 5.82 2.75
CA LEU A 224 -13.53 4.60 2.07
C LEU A 224 -12.70 3.71 3.00
N ALA A 225 -11.79 4.28 3.79
CA ALA A 225 -10.97 3.54 4.74
C ALA A 225 -11.82 2.89 5.83
N ALA A 226 -12.78 3.60 6.39
CA ALA A 226 -13.70 3.05 7.38
C ALA A 226 -14.54 1.89 6.80
N GLY A 227 -15.12 2.07 5.61
CA GLY A 227 -15.87 1.01 4.93
C GLY A 227 -14.99 -0.20 4.60
N GLU A 228 -13.76 0.01 4.12
CA GLU A 228 -12.80 -1.08 3.87
C GLU A 228 -12.49 -1.86 5.16
N ASN A 229 -12.17 -1.15 6.26
CA ASN A 229 -11.89 -1.79 7.55
C ASN A 229 -13.03 -2.70 8.00
N THR A 230 -14.26 -2.21 7.96
CA THR A 230 -15.45 -2.97 8.33
C THR A 230 -15.53 -4.29 7.56
N TYR A 231 -15.39 -4.25 6.22
CA TYR A 231 -15.45 -5.45 5.41
C TYR A 231 -14.22 -6.35 5.55
N MET A 232 -13.03 -5.78 5.72
CA MET A 232 -11.80 -6.55 5.93
C MET A 232 -11.76 -7.25 7.29
N ILE A 233 -12.45 -6.73 8.28
CA ILE A 233 -12.55 -7.36 9.61
C ILE A 233 -13.70 -8.36 9.63
N ASN A 234 -14.93 -7.94 9.30
CA ASN A 234 -16.16 -8.68 9.54
C ASN A 234 -16.93 -9.07 8.28
N GLY A 235 -16.38 -8.92 7.09
CA GLY A 235 -17.04 -9.30 5.84
C GLY A 235 -17.38 -10.80 5.81
N SER A 236 -18.57 -11.14 5.30
CA SER A 236 -19.08 -12.53 5.31
C SER A 236 -18.40 -13.45 4.29
N GLY A 237 -17.75 -12.91 3.25
CA GLY A 237 -17.20 -13.70 2.13
C GLY A 237 -18.26 -14.25 1.16
N SER A 238 -19.55 -13.97 1.39
CA SER A 238 -20.65 -14.32 0.49
C SER A 238 -21.25 -13.05 -0.08
N SER A 239 -21.05 -12.80 -1.37
CA SER A 239 -21.44 -11.57 -2.07
C SER A 239 -20.80 -10.28 -1.50
N LEU A 240 -19.81 -10.43 -0.65
CA LEU A 240 -19.01 -9.39 0.01
C LEU A 240 -17.56 -9.90 0.15
N PRO A 241 -16.57 -9.01 0.32
CA PRO A 241 -15.22 -9.42 0.69
C PRO A 241 -15.23 -10.30 1.94
N GLN A 242 -14.31 -11.24 2.03
CA GLN A 242 -14.16 -12.06 3.22
C GLN A 242 -13.36 -11.31 4.28
N GLY A 243 -13.95 -11.08 5.43
CA GLY A 243 -13.28 -10.50 6.58
C GLY A 243 -12.30 -11.49 7.23
N TRP A 244 -11.25 -10.97 7.84
CA TRP A 244 -10.25 -11.79 8.52
C TRP A 244 -10.88 -12.66 9.62
N MET A 245 -11.78 -12.08 10.39
CA MET A 245 -12.52 -12.77 11.44
C MET A 245 -13.29 -13.99 10.92
N ASN A 246 -13.90 -13.89 9.74
CA ASN A 246 -14.68 -14.95 9.13
C ASN A 246 -13.85 -15.92 8.25
N GLY A 247 -12.62 -15.52 7.91
CA GLY A 247 -11.69 -16.32 7.11
C GLY A 247 -10.88 -17.33 7.92
N VAL A 248 -10.59 -17.02 9.19
CA VAL A 248 -9.87 -17.93 10.09
C VAL A 248 -10.79 -19.02 10.67
N ALA A 249 -10.19 -20.13 11.11
CA ALA A 249 -10.93 -21.22 11.71
C ALA A 249 -11.41 -20.85 13.13
N ALA A 250 -12.60 -21.34 13.50
CA ALA A 250 -13.09 -21.26 14.89
C ALA A 250 -12.44 -22.39 15.69
N ASN A 251 -11.30 -22.09 16.34
CA ASN A 251 -10.50 -23.12 16.99
C ASN A 251 -10.86 -23.35 18.44
N VAL A 252 -11.45 -22.34 19.10
CA VAL A 252 -11.82 -22.38 20.51
C VAL A 252 -13.22 -21.85 20.69
N THR A 253 -14.02 -22.54 21.51
CA THR A 253 -15.31 -22.04 21.97
C THR A 253 -15.13 -21.61 23.43
N ALA A 254 -15.50 -20.36 23.73
CA ALA A 254 -15.45 -19.87 25.09
C ALA A 254 -16.47 -20.60 25.99
N SER A 255 -16.18 -20.70 27.25
CA SER A 255 -17.06 -21.33 28.23
C SER A 255 -18.27 -20.46 28.60
N GLY A 256 -18.18 -19.16 28.33
CA GLY A 256 -19.23 -18.19 28.66
C GLY A 256 -19.59 -17.30 27.46
N ALA A 257 -20.83 -16.81 27.46
CA ALA A 257 -21.33 -15.95 26.38
C ALA A 257 -20.70 -14.54 26.38
N ALA A 258 -20.20 -14.06 27.52
CA ALA A 258 -19.64 -12.72 27.68
C ALA A 258 -18.41 -12.70 28.60
N ALA A 259 -17.67 -13.81 28.65
CA ALA A 259 -16.49 -13.95 29.50
C ALA A 259 -15.42 -14.73 28.75
N LEU A 260 -14.16 -14.45 29.05
CA LEU A 260 -12.99 -15.17 28.57
C LEU A 260 -12.17 -15.65 29.76
N THR A 261 -11.59 -16.84 29.64
CA THR A 261 -10.65 -17.40 30.58
C THR A 261 -9.23 -17.37 30.05
N SER A 262 -8.24 -17.42 30.92
CA SER A 262 -6.83 -17.51 30.52
C SER A 262 -6.57 -18.77 29.69
N ASP A 263 -7.20 -19.90 30.06
CA ASP A 263 -7.02 -21.18 29.40
C ASP A 263 -7.52 -21.16 27.95
N GLU A 264 -8.58 -20.41 27.65
CA GLU A 264 -9.10 -20.23 26.31
C GLU A 264 -8.11 -19.44 25.42
N ILE A 265 -7.48 -18.41 26.00
CA ILE A 265 -6.46 -17.61 25.30
C ILE A 265 -5.23 -18.47 25.02
N TYR A 266 -4.77 -19.29 26.00
CA TYR A 266 -3.70 -20.26 25.79
C TYR A 266 -4.08 -21.30 24.74
N SER A 267 -5.30 -21.82 24.78
CA SER A 267 -5.81 -22.79 23.81
C SER A 267 -5.80 -22.23 22.40
N LEU A 268 -6.23 -20.97 22.23
CA LEU A 268 -6.15 -20.30 20.93
C LEU A 268 -4.69 -20.13 20.47
N TRP A 269 -3.79 -19.70 21.37
CA TRP A 269 -2.38 -19.56 21.02
C TRP A 269 -1.76 -20.85 20.52
N PHE A 270 -2.03 -21.98 21.17
CA PHE A 270 -1.47 -23.27 20.80
C PHE A 270 -2.20 -23.94 19.62
N SER A 271 -3.41 -23.53 19.30
CA SER A 271 -4.16 -24.03 18.15
C SER A 271 -3.56 -23.58 16.81
N VAL A 272 -2.88 -22.43 16.78
CA VAL A 272 -2.20 -21.92 15.60
C VAL A 272 -0.82 -22.58 15.48
N LYS A 273 -0.46 -23.08 14.28
CA LYS A 273 0.84 -23.71 14.04
C LYS A 273 2.00 -22.75 14.33
N GLN A 274 3.11 -23.29 14.88
CA GLN A 274 4.28 -22.49 15.28
C GLN A 274 4.83 -21.61 14.14
N SER A 275 4.80 -22.09 12.90
CA SER A 275 5.27 -21.35 11.73
C SER A 275 4.53 -20.03 11.51
N TYR A 276 3.23 -19.97 11.84
CA TYR A 276 2.41 -18.75 11.69
C TYR A 276 2.44 -17.88 12.95
N ARG A 277 2.69 -18.46 14.13
CA ARG A 277 2.76 -17.70 15.39
C ARG A 277 3.87 -16.64 15.43
N GLN A 278 4.95 -16.83 14.67
CA GLN A 278 6.09 -15.91 14.68
C GLN A 278 5.75 -14.50 14.18
N ASN A 279 4.80 -14.37 13.26
CA ASN A 279 4.37 -13.08 12.72
C ASN A 279 2.90 -12.79 13.04
N SER A 280 2.31 -13.56 13.95
CA SER A 280 0.91 -13.39 14.30
C SER A 280 0.65 -12.09 15.06
N VAL A 281 -0.55 -11.59 14.92
CA VAL A 281 -1.09 -10.46 15.67
C VAL A 281 -2.41 -10.85 16.31
N TRP A 282 -2.72 -10.22 17.43
CA TRP A 282 -4.01 -10.34 18.09
C TRP A 282 -4.91 -9.23 17.61
N LEU A 283 -6.17 -9.55 17.35
CA LEU A 283 -7.22 -8.58 17.03
C LEU A 283 -8.46 -8.86 17.85
N MET A 284 -8.95 -7.84 18.55
CA MET A 284 -10.12 -7.91 19.40
C MET A 284 -10.77 -6.53 19.57
N GLU A 285 -11.96 -6.49 20.14
CA GLU A 285 -12.59 -5.23 20.56
C GLU A 285 -11.90 -4.67 21.80
N ASP A 286 -11.95 -3.36 22.01
CA ASP A 286 -11.32 -2.68 23.15
C ASP A 286 -11.87 -3.16 24.51
N LEU A 287 -13.18 -3.39 24.61
CA LEU A 287 -13.79 -3.95 25.82
C LEU A 287 -13.36 -5.40 26.08
N THR A 288 -13.12 -6.17 25.02
CA THR A 288 -12.57 -7.53 25.11
C THR A 288 -11.14 -7.49 25.64
N LEU A 289 -10.31 -6.57 25.15
CA LEU A 289 -8.96 -6.36 25.69
C LEU A 289 -9.00 -5.96 27.16
N ALA A 290 -9.91 -5.07 27.54
CA ALA A 290 -10.10 -4.67 28.92
C ALA A 290 -10.51 -5.88 29.85
N ALA A 291 -11.30 -6.81 29.30
CA ALA A 291 -11.64 -8.05 30.04
C ALA A 291 -10.42 -8.97 30.19
N VAL A 292 -9.63 -9.15 29.12
CA VAL A 292 -8.38 -9.93 29.14
C VAL A 292 -7.38 -9.35 30.15
N ARG A 293 -7.24 -8.04 30.21
CA ARG A 293 -6.37 -7.35 31.17
C ARG A 293 -6.81 -7.53 32.63
N LYS A 294 -8.11 -7.75 32.87
CA LYS A 294 -8.67 -7.97 34.19
C LYS A 294 -8.57 -9.40 34.65
N LEU A 295 -8.07 -10.33 33.86
CA LEU A 295 -7.87 -11.72 34.26
C LEU A 295 -6.89 -11.81 35.42
N LYS A 296 -7.28 -12.56 36.45
CA LYS A 296 -6.51 -12.75 37.67
C LYS A 296 -6.23 -14.23 37.91
N ASP A 297 -5.13 -14.49 38.55
CA ASP A 297 -4.77 -15.82 39.03
C ASP A 297 -5.50 -16.19 40.32
N THR A 298 -5.26 -17.38 40.85
CA THR A 298 -5.82 -17.88 42.10
C THR A 298 -5.39 -17.07 43.32
N THR A 299 -4.34 -16.25 43.20
CA THR A 299 -3.84 -15.35 44.25
C THR A 299 -4.37 -13.93 44.12
N ASN A 300 -5.33 -13.71 43.19
CA ASN A 300 -5.95 -12.42 42.89
C ASN A 300 -4.99 -11.38 42.26
N GLN A 301 -3.86 -11.83 41.67
CA GLN A 301 -2.94 -11.00 40.93
C GLN A 301 -3.32 -10.99 39.42
N TYR A 302 -3.13 -9.84 38.77
CA TYR A 302 -3.38 -9.74 37.35
C TYR A 302 -2.37 -10.58 36.57
N ILE A 303 -2.86 -11.49 35.72
CA ILE A 303 -2.04 -12.37 34.88
C ILE A 303 -1.40 -11.56 33.74
N TYR A 304 -2.17 -10.64 33.18
CA TYR A 304 -1.69 -9.73 32.14
C TYR A 304 -1.18 -8.44 32.79
N SER A 305 0.13 -8.27 32.78
CA SER A 305 0.76 -7.01 33.20
C SER A 305 1.07 -6.18 31.97
N PRO A 306 0.24 -5.19 31.60
CA PRO A 306 0.59 -4.25 30.55
C PRO A 306 1.84 -3.50 31.01
N GLY A 307 2.79 -3.30 30.09
CA GLY A 307 3.95 -2.49 30.40
C GLY A 307 3.51 -1.09 30.86
N TYR A 308 3.55 -0.81 32.14
CA TYR A 308 3.32 0.51 32.72
C TYR A 308 4.25 1.60 32.11
N GLN A 309 5.18 1.19 31.25
CA GLN A 309 6.21 2.02 30.63
C GLN A 309 5.85 2.48 29.21
N GLY A 310 4.59 2.39 28.78
CA GLY A 310 4.12 3.00 27.52
C GLY A 310 4.53 2.26 26.25
N GLY A 311 4.86 0.97 26.31
CA GLY A 311 5.05 0.14 25.12
C GLY A 311 3.70 -0.27 24.47
N PRO A 312 3.70 -0.68 23.19
CA PRO A 312 2.50 -1.21 22.54
C PRO A 312 1.99 -2.44 23.27
N ASP A 313 0.66 -2.63 23.30
CA ASP A 313 0.04 -3.79 23.92
C ASP A 313 0.52 -5.08 23.27
N GLN A 314 1.00 -6.00 24.07
CA GLN A 314 1.49 -7.30 23.62
C GLN A 314 0.90 -8.42 24.46
N LEU A 315 0.46 -9.47 23.80
CA LEU A 315 0.02 -10.72 24.43
C LEU A 315 0.89 -11.87 23.90
N PHE A 316 1.55 -12.61 24.75
CA PHE A 316 2.56 -13.62 24.40
C PHE A 316 3.69 -13.09 23.48
N GLY A 317 4.11 -11.82 23.69
CA GLY A 317 5.14 -11.18 22.86
C GLY A 317 4.68 -10.84 21.43
N ARG A 318 3.37 -10.82 21.20
CA ARG A 318 2.76 -10.43 19.91
C ARG A 318 1.91 -9.18 20.08
N PRO A 319 1.93 -8.27 19.09
CA PRO A 319 1.17 -7.03 19.16
C PRO A 319 -0.34 -7.33 19.21
N VAL A 320 -1.03 -6.51 19.98
CA VAL A 320 -2.50 -6.53 20.08
C VAL A 320 -3.02 -5.28 19.38
N TYR A 321 -3.93 -5.49 18.44
CA TYR A 321 -4.68 -4.42 17.81
C TYR A 321 -6.12 -4.44 18.28
N THR A 322 -6.68 -3.28 18.57
CA THR A 322 -8.10 -3.13 18.91
C THR A 322 -8.84 -2.39 17.81
N HIS A 323 -10.05 -2.84 17.53
CA HIS A 323 -10.92 -2.15 16.55
C HIS A 323 -12.39 -2.32 16.89
N SER A 324 -13.16 -1.24 16.68
CA SER A 324 -14.60 -1.20 16.99
C SER A 324 -15.47 -2.10 16.08
N ASP A 325 -14.95 -2.50 14.91
CA ASP A 325 -15.66 -3.40 13.98
C ASP A 325 -15.50 -4.89 14.34
N MET A 326 -14.71 -5.19 15.38
CA MET A 326 -14.67 -6.53 15.96
C MET A 326 -15.96 -6.82 16.74
N ASP A 327 -16.40 -8.08 16.70
CA ASP A 327 -17.54 -8.50 17.49
C ASP A 327 -17.23 -8.39 18.99
N ALA A 328 -18.16 -7.82 19.75
CA ALA A 328 -18.16 -7.86 21.20
C ALA A 328 -18.32 -9.30 21.72
N MET A 329 -17.94 -9.53 22.96
CA MET A 329 -18.15 -10.81 23.64
C MET A 329 -19.66 -11.04 23.85
N THR A 330 -20.28 -11.65 22.86
CA THR A 330 -21.70 -12.06 22.84
C THR A 330 -21.84 -13.45 22.27
N SER A 331 -22.83 -14.21 22.73
CA SER A 331 -23.09 -15.60 22.29
C SER A 331 -23.05 -15.74 20.76
N GLY A 332 -22.32 -16.74 20.28
CA GLY A 332 -22.14 -17.06 18.85
C GLY A 332 -21.21 -16.11 18.08
N LYS A 333 -20.64 -15.09 18.74
CA LYS A 333 -19.78 -14.09 18.12
C LYS A 333 -18.29 -14.41 18.26
N ARG A 334 -17.49 -13.94 17.30
CA ARG A 334 -16.05 -14.14 17.24
C ARG A 334 -15.33 -12.96 17.90
N SER A 335 -15.01 -13.08 19.18
CA SER A 335 -14.50 -11.96 20.01
C SER A 335 -13.01 -11.72 19.91
N VAL A 336 -12.22 -12.77 19.65
CA VAL A 336 -10.75 -12.70 19.59
C VAL A 336 -10.26 -13.45 18.37
N VAL A 337 -9.38 -12.82 17.61
CA VAL A 337 -8.68 -13.42 16.45
C VAL A 337 -7.18 -13.37 16.69
N LEU A 338 -6.50 -14.47 16.39
CA LEU A 338 -5.05 -14.59 16.35
C LEU A 338 -4.64 -15.12 14.99
N GLY A 339 -3.68 -14.52 14.32
CA GLY A 339 -3.16 -15.06 13.07
C GLY A 339 -2.09 -14.20 12.42
N ASP A 340 -1.49 -14.72 11.36
CA ASP A 340 -0.51 -13.99 10.56
C ASP A 340 -1.22 -13.26 9.42
N PRO A 341 -1.28 -11.92 9.47
CA PRO A 341 -2.02 -11.12 8.48
C PRO A 341 -1.39 -11.15 7.08
N LYS A 342 -0.16 -11.63 6.90
CA LYS A 342 0.45 -11.80 5.58
C LYS A 342 -0.31 -12.78 4.69
N TRP A 343 -1.01 -13.75 5.29
CA TRP A 343 -1.83 -14.72 4.58
C TRP A 343 -3.23 -14.20 4.24
N TYR A 344 -3.54 -13.00 4.70
CA TYR A 344 -4.73 -12.28 4.28
C TYR A 344 -4.41 -11.43 3.07
N ILE A 345 -5.02 -11.75 1.94
CA ILE A 345 -4.73 -11.12 0.64
C ILE A 345 -5.86 -10.16 0.32
N VAL A 346 -5.48 -8.93 -0.02
CA VAL A 346 -6.38 -7.87 -0.51
C VAL A 346 -6.11 -7.68 -1.99
N ALA A 347 -7.11 -7.93 -2.82
CA ALA A 347 -7.03 -7.77 -4.27
C ALA A 347 -7.70 -6.46 -4.69
N ASP A 348 -6.92 -5.50 -5.16
CA ASP A 348 -7.40 -4.22 -5.67
C ASP A 348 -7.60 -4.28 -7.18
N GLN A 349 -8.73 -3.78 -7.67
CA GLN A 349 -8.99 -3.68 -9.09
C GLN A 349 -9.04 -2.21 -9.54
N GLY A 350 -8.10 -1.86 -10.41
CA GLY A 350 -8.00 -0.53 -11.00
C GLY A 350 -7.72 0.57 -9.98
N SER A 351 -7.92 1.80 -10.40
CA SER A 351 -7.74 3.01 -9.59
C SER A 351 -9.02 3.44 -8.87
N THR A 352 -8.86 4.29 -7.87
CA THR A 352 -10.00 4.97 -7.23
C THR A 352 -10.55 6.02 -8.20
N ARG A 353 -11.84 5.91 -8.56
CA ARG A 353 -12.52 6.85 -9.45
C ARG A 353 -13.30 7.87 -8.62
N ILE A 354 -13.06 9.16 -8.88
CA ILE A 354 -13.84 10.25 -8.30
C ILE A 354 -14.76 10.80 -9.40
N GLU A 355 -16.05 10.86 -9.12
CA GLU A 355 -17.08 11.36 -10.03
C GLU A 355 -17.85 12.47 -9.34
N VAL A 356 -18.17 13.52 -10.08
CA VAL A 356 -18.94 14.66 -9.58
C VAL A 356 -20.21 14.79 -10.42
N SER A 357 -21.36 14.84 -9.76
CA SER A 357 -22.65 15.06 -10.40
C SER A 357 -23.31 16.33 -9.85
N ARG A 358 -23.59 17.27 -10.74
CA ARG A 358 -24.29 18.53 -10.44
C ARG A 358 -25.76 18.48 -10.81
N GLU A 359 -26.13 17.52 -11.65
CA GLU A 359 -27.47 17.45 -12.22
C GLU A 359 -28.48 16.76 -11.30
N ARG A 360 -28.03 15.73 -10.56
CA ARG A 360 -28.91 14.87 -9.76
C ARG A 360 -29.64 15.60 -8.63
N TYR A 361 -29.02 16.64 -8.07
CA TYR A 361 -29.55 17.41 -6.94
C TYR A 361 -29.69 18.89 -7.26
N ILE A 362 -30.07 19.19 -8.53
CA ILE A 362 -30.23 20.56 -9.01
C ILE A 362 -31.36 21.29 -8.29
N GLU A 363 -32.40 20.56 -7.88
CA GLU A 363 -33.57 21.14 -7.16
C GLU A 363 -33.21 21.63 -5.75
N THR A 364 -32.16 21.06 -5.15
CA THR A 364 -31.66 21.41 -3.81
C THR A 364 -30.39 22.22 -3.84
N ASP A 365 -29.95 22.66 -5.03
CA ASP A 365 -28.70 23.39 -5.28
C ASP A 365 -27.45 22.71 -4.62
N GLN A 366 -27.32 21.39 -4.82
CA GLN A 366 -26.26 20.60 -4.24
C GLN A 366 -25.45 19.84 -5.31
N THR A 367 -24.17 19.71 -5.07
CA THR A 367 -23.24 18.90 -5.88
C THR A 367 -22.90 17.62 -5.14
N LEU A 368 -23.06 16.47 -5.84
CA LEU A 368 -22.67 15.15 -5.34
C LEU A 368 -21.26 14.82 -5.79
N VAL A 369 -20.36 14.58 -4.84
CA VAL A 369 -19.03 14.03 -5.10
C VAL A 369 -19.00 12.58 -4.63
N LYS A 370 -18.62 11.66 -5.51
CA LYS A 370 -18.62 10.22 -5.26
C LYS A 370 -17.22 9.65 -5.56
N ALA A 371 -16.63 8.95 -4.61
CA ALA A 371 -15.46 8.13 -4.84
C ALA A 371 -15.84 6.64 -4.89
N THR A 372 -15.29 5.92 -5.86
CA THR A 372 -15.56 4.51 -6.07
C THR A 372 -14.25 3.76 -6.17
N ARG A 373 -14.15 2.65 -5.45
CA ARG A 373 -13.04 1.69 -5.49
C ARG A 373 -13.57 0.28 -5.62
N ARG A 374 -12.79 -0.62 -6.19
CA ARG A 374 -13.12 -2.04 -6.25
C ARG A 374 -12.02 -2.83 -5.57
N PHE A 375 -12.40 -3.68 -4.62
CA PHE A 375 -11.50 -4.59 -3.94
C PHE A 375 -12.20 -5.88 -3.55
N ASP A 376 -11.43 -6.91 -3.31
CA ASP A 376 -11.86 -8.13 -2.64
C ASP A 376 -10.79 -8.55 -1.66
N SER A 377 -11.15 -9.30 -0.65
CA SER A 377 -10.20 -9.78 0.34
C SER A 377 -10.54 -11.21 0.75
N LYS A 378 -9.50 -12.02 0.93
CA LYS A 378 -9.63 -13.42 1.35
C LYS A 378 -8.41 -13.89 2.10
N ILE A 379 -8.61 -14.82 3.01
CA ILE A 379 -7.52 -15.55 3.62
C ILE A 379 -7.06 -16.66 2.67
N SER A 380 -5.77 -16.75 2.43
CA SER A 380 -5.21 -17.78 1.54
C SER A 380 -5.07 -19.12 2.23
N ILE A 381 -4.77 -19.12 3.54
CA ILE A 381 -4.61 -20.33 4.36
C ILE A 381 -5.37 -20.12 5.66
N ALA A 382 -6.51 -20.78 5.82
CA ALA A 382 -7.33 -20.65 7.03
C ALA A 382 -6.59 -21.08 8.32
N ALA A 383 -5.66 -22.04 8.20
CA ALA A 383 -4.84 -22.50 9.32
C ALA A 383 -3.75 -21.50 9.76
N SER A 384 -3.57 -20.36 9.04
CA SER A 384 -2.65 -19.28 9.43
C SER A 384 -3.14 -18.51 10.65
N GLY A 385 -4.38 -18.71 11.07
CA GLY A 385 -5.00 -18.08 12.22
C GLY A 385 -6.08 -18.93 12.84
N GLY A 386 -6.63 -18.42 13.95
CA GLY A 386 -7.76 -18.99 14.66
C GLY A 386 -8.54 -17.92 15.40
N CYS A 387 -9.74 -18.24 15.82
CA CYS A 387 -10.55 -17.33 16.62
C CYS A 387 -11.24 -18.04 17.81
N ILE A 388 -11.61 -17.24 18.79
CA ILE A 388 -12.50 -17.66 19.88
C ILE A 388 -13.92 -17.26 19.54
N VAL A 389 -14.83 -18.24 19.59
CA VAL A 389 -16.28 -18.05 19.44
C VAL A 389 -16.90 -18.09 20.83
N GLN A 390 -17.71 -17.11 21.18
CA GLN A 390 -18.43 -17.09 22.44
C GLN A 390 -19.53 -18.16 22.46
N ALA A 391 -19.74 -18.79 23.61
CA ALA A 391 -20.74 -19.86 23.79
C ALA A 391 -22.19 -19.38 23.60
#